data_03b12d850c9defc4e2dc7bb35d80325b
#
_entry.id   03b12d850c9defc4e2dc7bb35d80325b
#
_cell.length_a   1.000
_cell.length_b   1.000
_cell.length_c   1.000
_cell.angle_alpha   90.00
_cell.angle_beta   90.00
_cell.angle_gamma   90.00
#
_symmetry.space_group_name_H-M   'P 1'
#
loop_
_entity.id
_entity.type
_entity.pdbx_description
1 polymer ?
#
loop_
_entity_poly.entity_id
_entity_poly.type
_entity_poly.pdbx_seq_one_letter_code
_entity_poly.pdbx_strand_id
1 'polypeptide(L)'
;PLIVWVCQKARHVIWVDTKPRWTADATLCPNCGAVLTHSDQGWDCPGCELQQPAADWWVEDHDAVEASGRRFHLDVQVPGSFNLTNATCALAAAIHMGIQPEDALRGIATVKSPAGRYATCTISGTRCRLLLSKNPAGWTESLPLTTSNPLVLAIDAVAADGKDVSWLWDVDYEQLAGRTVICAGPRALDLAVRLQYAEVEHIVIEDLSQALSPPLLAGKWDAELPIDVLSTYTPFQKLRRLGGLA
;
A
#
# COMPACT_ATOMS: atom_id res chain seq x y z
N PRO A 1 17.65 -4.22 -1.23
CA PRO A 1 18.94 -4.78 -1.71
C PRO A 1 19.06 -4.76 -3.23
N LEU A 2 18.03 -5.23 -3.98
CA LEU A 2 18.08 -5.30 -5.44
C LEU A 2 18.30 -3.92 -6.09
N ILE A 3 17.60 -2.88 -5.65
CA ILE A 3 17.76 -1.52 -6.17
C ILE A 3 19.17 -1.00 -5.89
N VAL A 4 19.70 -1.24 -4.71
CA VAL A 4 21.09 -0.84 -4.35
C VAL A 4 22.08 -1.52 -5.29
N TRP A 5 21.93 -2.82 -5.52
CA TRP A 5 22.79 -3.57 -6.43
C TRP A 5 22.72 -3.04 -7.88
N VAL A 6 21.51 -2.79 -8.39
CA VAL A 6 21.31 -2.25 -9.76
C VAL A 6 21.92 -0.86 -9.90
N CYS A 7 21.80 -0.01 -8.86
CA CYS A 7 22.27 1.36 -8.88
C CYS A 7 23.78 1.54 -8.67
N GLN A 8 24.53 0.46 -8.37
CA GLN A 8 26.01 0.54 -8.16
C GLN A 8 26.78 1.19 -9.33
N LYS A 9 26.25 1.12 -10.55
CA LYS A 9 26.86 1.71 -11.75
C LYS A 9 26.30 3.08 -12.11
N ALA A 10 25.34 3.59 -11.37
CA ALA A 10 24.76 4.91 -11.61
C ALA A 10 25.73 6.00 -11.16
N ARG A 11 25.80 7.10 -11.94
CA ARG A 11 26.71 8.22 -11.63
C ARG A 11 26.26 9.03 -10.43
N HIS A 12 24.95 9.17 -10.27
CA HIS A 12 24.30 9.85 -9.16
C HIS A 12 23.10 9.05 -8.69
N VAL A 13 23.01 8.85 -7.40
CA VAL A 13 21.89 8.20 -6.75
C VAL A 13 21.52 9.04 -5.53
N ILE A 14 20.25 9.31 -5.34
CA ILE A 14 19.70 9.93 -4.14
C ILE A 14 18.96 8.83 -3.39
N TRP A 15 19.40 8.52 -2.19
CA TRP A 15 18.82 7.48 -1.37
C TRP A 15 17.75 8.06 -0.47
N VAL A 16 16.54 7.50 -0.58
CA VAL A 16 15.42 7.82 0.31
C VAL A 16 15.13 6.60 1.18
N ASP A 17 15.24 6.74 2.50
CA ASP A 17 14.89 5.67 3.42
C ASP A 17 13.36 5.52 3.48
N THR A 18 12.90 4.32 3.17
CA THR A 18 11.47 4.01 3.08
C THR A 18 10.91 3.33 4.33
N LYS A 19 11.78 2.84 5.22
CA LYS A 19 11.43 2.07 6.44
C LYS A 19 10.28 1.09 6.19
N PRO A 20 10.41 0.16 5.20
CA PRO A 20 9.31 -0.70 4.80
C PRO A 20 8.93 -1.65 5.95
N ARG A 21 7.62 -1.84 6.16
CA ARG A 21 7.12 -2.84 7.11
C ARG A 21 7.29 -4.27 6.62
N TRP A 22 7.36 -4.45 5.30
CA TRP A 22 7.56 -5.74 4.66
C TRP A 22 9.01 -5.92 4.23
N THR A 23 9.68 -6.94 4.74
CA THR A 23 11.10 -7.25 4.44
C THR A 23 11.29 -8.68 3.91
N ALA A 24 10.24 -9.50 3.86
CA ALA A 24 10.33 -10.91 3.50
C ALA A 24 10.83 -11.16 2.06
N ASP A 25 10.62 -10.21 1.14
CA ASP A 25 11.14 -10.30 -0.24
C ASP A 25 12.64 -10.01 -0.37
N ALA A 26 13.27 -9.56 0.71
CA ALA A 26 14.68 -9.14 0.72
C ALA A 26 15.53 -10.13 1.52
N THR A 27 15.42 -11.43 1.23
CA THR A 27 16.11 -12.48 1.97
C THR A 27 17.50 -12.83 1.42
N LEU A 28 17.68 -12.72 0.11
CA LEU A 28 18.94 -13.12 -0.54
C LEU A 28 19.64 -11.91 -1.16
N CYS A 29 20.98 -11.94 -1.05
CA CYS A 29 21.83 -10.94 -1.68
C CYS A 29 21.80 -11.07 -3.21
N PRO A 30 21.42 -10.03 -3.96
CA PRO A 30 21.38 -10.08 -5.42
C PRO A 30 22.77 -10.18 -6.08
N ASN A 31 23.84 -9.92 -5.32
CA ASN A 31 25.20 -9.98 -5.81
C ASN A 31 25.84 -11.36 -5.64
N CYS A 32 25.67 -12.00 -4.48
CA CYS A 32 26.38 -13.26 -4.18
C CYS A 32 25.48 -14.42 -3.73
N GLY A 33 24.16 -14.19 -3.55
CA GLY A 33 23.20 -15.22 -3.13
C GLY A 33 23.22 -15.56 -1.63
N ALA A 34 24.08 -14.95 -0.82
CA ALA A 34 24.07 -15.16 0.63
C ALA A 34 22.79 -14.64 1.27
N VAL A 35 22.36 -15.22 2.39
CA VAL A 35 21.24 -14.71 3.18
C VAL A 35 21.65 -13.36 3.80
N LEU A 36 20.79 -12.34 3.60
CA LEU A 36 21.02 -11.01 4.14
C LEU A 36 20.75 -10.97 5.64
N THR A 37 21.54 -10.18 6.36
CA THR A 37 21.31 -9.84 7.75
C THR A 37 20.48 -8.56 7.84
N HIS A 38 19.42 -8.56 8.62
CA HIS A 38 18.58 -7.39 8.89
C HIS A 38 18.70 -6.98 10.35
N SER A 39 18.81 -5.67 10.61
CA SER A 39 18.86 -5.06 11.93
C SER A 39 18.10 -3.74 11.95
N ASP A 40 17.98 -3.12 13.12
CA ASP A 40 17.38 -1.78 13.26
C ASP A 40 18.18 -0.68 12.51
N GLN A 41 19.43 -0.97 12.19
CA GLN A 41 20.31 -0.05 11.44
C GLN A 41 20.27 -0.26 9.92
N GLY A 42 19.50 -1.25 9.46
CA GLY A 42 19.37 -1.59 8.05
C GLY A 42 19.73 -3.04 7.75
N TRP A 43 20.24 -3.30 6.56
CA TRP A 43 20.64 -4.63 6.11
C TRP A 43 22.06 -4.64 5.54
N ASP A 44 22.74 -5.77 5.68
CA ASP A 44 24.04 -6.05 5.11
C ASP A 44 24.15 -7.49 4.58
N CYS A 45 25.14 -7.71 3.75
CA CYS A 45 25.44 -9.04 3.23
C CYS A 45 26.70 -9.64 3.90
N PRO A 46 26.60 -10.75 4.62
CA PRO A 46 27.78 -11.38 5.23
C PRO A 46 28.73 -12.03 4.20
N GLY A 47 28.28 -12.21 2.95
CA GLY A 47 29.05 -12.84 1.89
C GLY A 47 29.75 -11.88 0.93
N CYS A 48 29.44 -10.57 0.99
CA CYS A 48 30.08 -9.54 0.17
C CYS A 48 29.87 -8.14 0.79
N GLU A 49 30.40 -7.09 0.16
CA GLU A 49 30.34 -5.72 0.67
C GLU A 49 29.00 -5.00 0.43
N LEU A 50 27.98 -5.70 -0.10
CA LEU A 50 26.69 -5.08 -0.36
C LEU A 50 25.94 -4.82 0.94
N GLN A 51 25.59 -3.56 1.18
CA GLN A 51 24.88 -3.11 2.38
C GLN A 51 23.91 -1.99 2.08
N GLN A 52 23.04 -1.67 3.02
CA GLN A 52 22.17 -0.52 2.92
C GLN A 52 22.98 0.77 2.88
N PRO A 53 22.81 1.63 1.87
CA PRO A 53 23.47 2.92 1.83
C PRO A 53 22.91 3.86 2.88
N ALA A 54 23.71 4.82 3.30
CA ALA A 54 23.22 5.94 4.10
C ALA A 54 22.14 6.71 3.32
N ALA A 55 21.07 7.09 3.98
CA ALA A 55 20.00 7.84 3.36
C ALA A 55 20.38 9.30 3.19
N ASP A 56 20.10 9.87 2.01
CA ASP A 56 20.14 11.31 1.77
C ASP A 56 18.86 12.00 2.24
N TRP A 57 17.73 11.23 2.24
CA TRP A 57 16.41 11.68 2.64
C TRP A 57 15.67 10.61 3.41
N TRP A 58 14.81 11.02 4.35
CA TRP A 58 13.88 10.14 5.07
C TRP A 58 12.62 10.89 5.49
N VAL A 59 11.65 10.19 6.05
CA VAL A 59 10.44 10.77 6.61
C VAL A 59 10.49 10.74 8.13
N GLU A 60 10.21 11.86 8.77
CA GLU A 60 9.92 11.96 10.20
C GLU A 60 8.54 12.63 10.37
N ASP A 61 7.59 11.90 10.96
CA ASP A 61 6.19 12.32 11.08
C ASP A 61 5.59 12.70 9.70
N HIS A 62 5.38 13.97 9.46
CA HIS A 62 4.90 14.53 8.20
C HIS A 62 5.95 15.38 7.46
N ASP A 63 7.19 15.27 7.83
CA ASP A 63 8.28 16.04 7.21
C ASP A 63 9.20 15.14 6.39
N ALA A 64 9.54 15.59 5.18
CA ALA A 64 10.70 15.09 4.47
C ALA A 64 11.96 15.76 5.05
N VAL A 65 12.90 14.95 5.50
CA VAL A 65 14.15 15.40 6.12
C VAL A 65 15.31 15.05 5.19
N GLU A 66 16.14 16.04 4.89
CA GLU A 66 17.36 15.87 4.13
C GLU A 66 18.56 15.65 5.08
N ALA A 67 19.56 14.92 4.65
CA ALA A 67 20.78 14.67 5.43
C ALA A 67 21.53 15.95 5.86
N SER A 68 21.31 17.07 5.15
CA SER A 68 21.79 18.40 5.55
C SER A 68 21.08 18.99 6.78
N GLY A 69 19.99 18.35 7.26
CA GLY A 69 19.14 18.83 8.34
C GLY A 69 17.99 19.73 7.88
N ARG A 70 17.83 20.00 6.59
CA ARG A 70 16.66 20.72 6.10
C ARG A 70 15.41 19.87 6.23
N ARG A 71 14.29 20.50 6.62
CA ARG A 71 12.99 19.85 6.81
C ARG A 71 11.95 20.52 5.94
N PHE A 72 11.06 19.72 5.38
CA PHE A 72 10.01 20.15 4.46
C PHE A 72 8.69 19.47 4.85
N HIS A 73 7.74 20.25 5.35
CA HIS A 73 6.43 19.72 5.70
C HIS A 73 5.68 19.23 4.47
N LEU A 74 5.18 17.99 4.53
CA LEU A 74 4.47 17.31 3.45
C LEU A 74 2.96 17.36 3.72
N ASP A 75 2.23 18.21 3.01
CA ASP A 75 0.77 18.22 2.99
C ASP A 75 0.25 17.18 1.97
N VAL A 76 0.34 15.89 2.34
CA VAL A 76 -0.08 14.78 1.49
C VAL A 76 -1.54 14.44 1.75
N GLN A 77 -2.40 14.59 0.73
CA GLN A 77 -3.85 14.36 0.81
C GLN A 77 -4.25 12.88 0.73
N VAL A 78 -3.32 11.99 0.37
CA VAL A 78 -3.57 10.54 0.25
C VAL A 78 -3.06 9.81 1.49
N PRO A 79 -3.85 8.86 2.04
CA PRO A 79 -3.49 8.20 3.30
C PRO A 79 -2.30 7.24 3.14
N GLY A 80 -1.60 7.03 4.25
CA GLY A 80 -0.53 6.03 4.38
C GLY A 80 0.88 6.60 4.40
N SER A 81 1.71 6.07 5.30
CA SER A 81 3.11 6.45 5.48
C SER A 81 3.93 6.30 4.20
N PHE A 82 3.64 5.26 3.41
CA PHE A 82 4.28 5.06 2.11
C PHE A 82 4.02 6.21 1.11
N ASN A 83 2.91 6.95 1.25
CA ASN A 83 2.66 8.12 0.42
C ASN A 83 3.49 9.34 0.86
N LEU A 84 3.83 9.46 2.13
CA LEU A 84 4.83 10.42 2.60
C LEU A 84 6.21 10.10 2.02
N THR A 85 6.59 8.83 1.99
CA THR A 85 7.83 8.38 1.35
C THR A 85 7.82 8.65 -0.17
N ASN A 86 6.72 8.36 -0.85
CA ASN A 86 6.57 8.68 -2.29
C ASN A 86 6.69 10.20 -2.54
N ALA A 87 6.08 11.03 -1.69
CA ALA A 87 6.18 12.48 -1.75
C ALA A 87 7.61 12.96 -1.51
N THR A 88 8.32 12.35 -0.55
CA THR A 88 9.75 12.62 -0.29
C THR A 88 10.62 12.29 -1.52
N CYS A 89 10.39 11.14 -2.15
CA CYS A 89 11.08 10.79 -3.40
C CYS A 89 10.81 11.82 -4.51
N ALA A 90 9.55 12.25 -4.66
CA ALA A 90 9.18 13.26 -5.65
C ALA A 90 9.81 14.63 -5.36
N LEU A 91 9.82 15.05 -4.10
CA LEU A 91 10.45 16.29 -3.65
C LEU A 91 11.96 16.27 -3.88
N ALA A 92 12.63 15.21 -3.46
CA ALA A 92 14.09 15.04 -3.64
C ALA A 92 14.47 15.08 -5.13
N ALA A 93 13.70 14.38 -5.99
CA ALA A 93 13.92 14.42 -7.44
C ALA A 93 13.69 15.82 -8.02
N ALA A 94 12.62 16.51 -7.63
CA ALA A 94 12.30 17.85 -8.10
C ALA A 94 13.41 18.87 -7.74
N ILE A 95 13.86 18.85 -6.48
CA ILE A 95 14.95 19.72 -6.02
C ILE A 95 16.23 19.41 -6.79
N HIS A 96 16.56 18.13 -7.00
CA HIS A 96 17.74 17.74 -7.77
C HIS A 96 17.67 18.23 -9.23
N MET A 97 16.47 18.30 -9.80
CA MET A 97 16.24 18.86 -11.15
C MET A 97 16.19 20.39 -11.18
N GLY A 98 16.43 21.08 -10.06
CA GLY A 98 16.47 22.54 -9.97
C GLY A 98 15.11 23.22 -9.74
N ILE A 99 14.06 22.45 -9.41
CA ILE A 99 12.76 23.01 -9.03
C ILE A 99 12.86 23.53 -7.60
N GLN A 100 12.28 24.71 -7.36
CA GLN A 100 12.25 25.27 -6.01
C GLN A 100 11.38 24.40 -5.09
N PRO A 101 11.82 24.15 -3.83
CA PRO A 101 11.12 23.29 -2.89
C PRO A 101 9.65 23.67 -2.71
N GLU A 102 9.36 24.98 -2.64
CA GLU A 102 8.00 25.50 -2.45
C GLU A 102 7.09 25.17 -3.62
N ASP A 103 7.61 25.16 -4.85
CA ASP A 103 6.85 24.81 -6.05
C ASP A 103 6.56 23.31 -6.08
N ALA A 104 7.54 22.49 -5.73
CA ALA A 104 7.39 21.03 -5.62
C ALA A 104 6.36 20.65 -4.54
N LEU A 105 6.43 21.28 -3.36
CA LEU A 105 5.50 21.05 -2.26
C LEU A 105 4.07 21.45 -2.63
N ARG A 106 3.89 22.60 -3.30
CA ARG A 106 2.56 22.99 -3.81
C ARG A 106 2.00 21.95 -4.79
N GLY A 107 2.85 21.43 -5.69
CA GLY A 107 2.46 20.34 -6.60
C GLY A 107 2.03 19.08 -5.86
N ILE A 108 2.81 18.63 -4.88
CA ILE A 108 2.51 17.46 -4.05
C ILE A 108 1.16 17.62 -3.33
N ALA A 109 0.89 18.78 -2.74
CA ALA A 109 -0.36 19.06 -2.01
C ALA A 109 -1.62 19.01 -2.89
N THR A 110 -1.49 19.11 -4.21
CA THR A 110 -2.63 19.01 -5.13
C THR A 110 -3.10 17.58 -5.39
N VAL A 111 -2.30 16.57 -5.04
CA VAL A 111 -2.57 15.16 -5.36
C VAL A 111 -3.59 14.59 -4.37
N LYS A 112 -4.86 14.54 -4.76
CA LYS A 112 -5.97 14.03 -3.94
C LYS A 112 -6.33 12.57 -4.22
N SER A 113 -6.15 12.13 -5.45
CA SER A 113 -6.52 10.79 -5.89
C SER A 113 -5.55 10.33 -6.98
N PRO A 114 -4.39 9.76 -6.62
CA PRO A 114 -3.48 9.22 -7.63
C PRO A 114 -4.20 8.13 -8.42
N ALA A 115 -4.27 8.31 -9.73
CA ALA A 115 -4.97 7.40 -10.61
C ALA A 115 -4.56 5.95 -10.37
N GLY A 116 -5.54 5.08 -10.08
CA GLY A 116 -5.32 3.65 -9.92
C GLY A 116 -4.78 3.19 -8.56
N ARG A 117 -4.77 4.03 -7.51
CA ARG A 117 -4.29 3.60 -6.18
C ARG A 117 -5.22 3.95 -5.03
N TYR A 118 -5.95 5.05 -5.11
CA TYR A 118 -6.89 5.53 -4.11
C TYR A 118 -8.04 6.26 -4.78
N ALA A 119 -9.26 6.06 -4.29
CA ALA A 119 -10.42 6.80 -4.74
C ALA A 119 -11.51 6.83 -3.67
N THR A 120 -12.36 7.84 -3.71
CA THR A 120 -13.63 7.89 -2.97
C THR A 120 -14.77 8.01 -3.96
N CYS A 121 -15.84 7.24 -3.79
CA CYS A 121 -16.99 7.24 -4.68
C CYS A 121 -18.23 6.70 -3.97
N THR A 122 -19.38 6.71 -4.67
CA THR A 122 -20.60 6.05 -4.22
C THR A 122 -20.92 4.89 -5.14
N ILE A 123 -21.09 3.69 -4.60
CA ILE A 123 -21.42 2.47 -5.33
C ILE A 123 -22.69 1.89 -4.71
N SER A 124 -23.72 1.61 -5.50
CA SER A 124 -25.01 1.06 -5.04
C SER A 124 -25.63 1.85 -3.87
N GLY A 125 -25.40 3.17 -3.81
CA GLY A 125 -25.86 4.03 -2.71
C GLY A 125 -24.95 4.06 -1.46
N THR A 126 -23.88 3.28 -1.43
CA THR A 126 -22.91 3.22 -0.33
C THR A 126 -21.69 4.10 -0.64
N ARG A 127 -21.32 4.98 0.27
CA ARG A 127 -20.06 5.74 0.18
C ARG A 127 -18.90 4.80 0.42
N CYS A 128 -17.93 4.80 -0.47
CA CYS A 128 -16.78 3.89 -0.46
C CYS A 128 -15.46 4.65 -0.49
N ARG A 129 -14.48 4.14 0.25
CA ARG A 129 -13.08 4.52 0.16
C ARG A 129 -12.31 3.33 -0.42
N LEU A 130 -11.86 3.46 -1.66
CA LEU A 130 -11.20 2.41 -2.42
C LEU A 130 -9.68 2.52 -2.24
N LEU A 131 -9.05 1.42 -1.87
CA LEU A 131 -7.60 1.27 -1.69
C LEU A 131 -7.11 0.13 -2.60
N LEU A 132 -6.03 0.37 -3.33
CA LEU A 132 -5.40 -0.64 -4.16
C LEU A 132 -4.18 -1.23 -3.48
N SER A 133 -4.12 -2.56 -3.38
CA SER A 133 -2.93 -3.31 -2.97
C SER A 133 -2.78 -4.58 -3.77
N LYS A 134 -1.59 -4.85 -4.32
CA LYS A 134 -1.36 -5.92 -5.28
C LYS A 134 -0.59 -7.12 -4.72
N ASN A 135 0.09 -6.94 -3.62
CA ASN A 135 1.04 -7.91 -3.05
C ASN A 135 1.08 -7.78 -1.52
N PRO A 136 1.72 -8.72 -0.80
CA PRO A 136 1.79 -8.70 0.66
C PRO A 136 2.29 -7.36 1.23
N ALA A 137 3.33 -6.78 0.64
CA ALA A 137 3.86 -5.48 1.07
C ALA A 137 2.80 -4.38 1.05
N GLY A 138 2.03 -4.28 -0.06
CA GLY A 138 0.93 -3.33 -0.18
C GLY A 138 -0.19 -3.60 0.83
N TRP A 139 -0.54 -4.86 1.08
CA TRP A 139 -1.56 -5.23 2.06
C TRP A 139 -1.12 -4.91 3.47
N THR A 140 0.13 -5.19 3.85
CA THR A 140 0.71 -4.85 5.16
C THR A 140 0.65 -3.34 5.44
N GLU A 141 0.83 -2.52 4.42
CA GLU A 141 0.74 -1.06 4.54
C GLU A 141 -0.70 -0.54 4.53
N SER A 142 -1.61 -1.20 3.79
CA SER A 142 -2.97 -0.68 3.57
C SER A 142 -4.00 -1.16 4.58
N LEU A 143 -3.89 -2.39 5.11
CA LEU A 143 -4.82 -2.91 6.10
C LEU A 143 -4.95 -2.02 7.35
N PRO A 144 -3.84 -1.51 7.94
CA PRO A 144 -3.93 -0.62 9.10
C PRO A 144 -4.61 0.73 8.81
N LEU A 145 -4.73 1.12 7.54
CA LEU A 145 -5.44 2.34 7.15
C LEU A 145 -6.96 2.18 7.14
N THR A 146 -7.44 0.93 7.16
CA THR A 146 -8.87 0.63 7.11
C THR A 146 -9.50 0.73 8.50
N THR A 147 -10.62 1.43 8.61
CA THR A 147 -11.31 1.69 9.87
C THR A 147 -12.77 1.23 9.88
N SER A 148 -13.36 0.96 8.72
CA SER A 148 -14.76 0.57 8.63
C SER A 148 -15.01 -0.84 9.18
N ASN A 149 -16.18 -1.06 9.74
CA ASN A 149 -16.72 -2.37 10.09
C ASN A 149 -18.17 -2.42 9.61
N PRO A 150 -18.50 -3.23 8.58
CA PRO A 150 -17.63 -4.21 7.92
C PRO A 150 -16.53 -3.59 7.03
N LEU A 151 -15.51 -4.39 6.73
CA LEU A 151 -14.47 -4.12 5.75
C LEU A 151 -14.70 -4.98 4.50
N VAL A 152 -14.61 -4.42 3.31
CA VAL A 152 -14.68 -5.20 2.07
C VAL A 152 -13.27 -5.49 1.55
N LEU A 153 -12.95 -6.76 1.34
CA LEU A 153 -11.71 -7.20 0.71
C LEU A 153 -12.04 -7.90 -0.61
N ALA A 154 -11.50 -7.38 -1.72
CA ALA A 154 -11.84 -7.88 -3.06
C ALA A 154 -10.61 -8.39 -3.82
N ILE A 155 -10.62 -9.68 -4.16
CA ILE A 155 -9.48 -10.37 -4.79
C ILE A 155 -9.86 -10.88 -6.18
N ASP A 156 -8.98 -10.65 -7.13
CA ASP A 156 -8.97 -11.31 -8.44
C ASP A 156 -7.57 -11.88 -8.72
N ALA A 157 -7.45 -12.84 -9.63
CA ALA A 157 -6.21 -13.51 -9.99
C ALA A 157 -6.02 -13.60 -11.51
N VAL A 158 -6.46 -12.57 -12.24
CA VAL A 158 -6.14 -12.44 -13.67
C VAL A 158 -4.70 -11.94 -13.87
N ALA A 159 -4.23 -11.91 -15.10
CA ALA A 159 -2.83 -11.55 -15.41
C ALA A 159 -2.36 -10.22 -14.78
N ALA A 160 -3.27 -9.24 -14.66
CA ALA A 160 -2.96 -7.92 -14.08
C ALA A 160 -2.84 -7.92 -12.55
N ASP A 161 -3.41 -8.93 -11.88
CA ASP A 161 -3.41 -9.09 -10.41
C ASP A 161 -2.33 -10.09 -9.95
N GLY A 162 -1.79 -10.89 -10.86
CA GLY A 162 -1.00 -12.07 -10.55
C GLY A 162 -1.88 -13.31 -10.42
N LYS A 163 -1.53 -14.39 -11.12
CA LYS A 163 -2.33 -15.63 -11.15
C LYS A 163 -2.24 -16.45 -9.88
N ASP A 164 -1.12 -16.34 -9.19
CA ASP A 164 -0.86 -17.02 -7.93
C ASP A 164 -1.45 -16.21 -6.77
N VAL A 165 -2.29 -16.83 -5.96
CA VAL A 165 -2.92 -16.24 -4.77
C VAL A 165 -2.30 -16.78 -3.47
N SER A 166 -1.24 -17.57 -3.53
CA SER A 166 -0.56 -18.10 -2.33
C SER A 166 -0.04 -17.00 -1.41
N TRP A 167 0.26 -15.84 -1.97
CA TRP A 167 0.66 -14.64 -1.23
C TRP A 167 -0.37 -14.17 -0.18
N LEU A 168 -1.62 -14.61 -0.28
CA LEU A 168 -2.62 -14.33 0.76
C LEU A 168 -2.19 -14.87 2.14
N TRP A 169 -1.35 -15.90 2.17
CA TRP A 169 -0.83 -16.50 3.39
C TRP A 169 0.30 -15.70 4.03
N ASP A 170 0.90 -14.78 3.28
CA ASP A 170 1.96 -13.89 3.76
C ASP A 170 1.40 -12.59 4.41
N VAL A 171 0.07 -12.38 4.32
CA VAL A 171 -0.60 -11.21 4.90
C VAL A 171 -1.09 -11.52 6.31
N ASP A 172 -0.79 -10.64 7.25
CA ASP A 172 -1.28 -10.67 8.63
C ASP A 172 -2.75 -10.19 8.69
N TYR A 173 -3.71 -11.09 8.45
CA TYR A 173 -5.13 -10.80 8.63
C TYR A 173 -5.60 -10.89 10.08
N GLU A 174 -4.83 -11.48 10.96
CA GLU A 174 -5.06 -11.61 12.40
C GLU A 174 -5.30 -10.23 13.05
N GLN A 175 -4.71 -9.18 12.49
CA GLN A 175 -4.95 -7.79 12.90
C GLN A 175 -6.40 -7.32 12.71
N LEU A 176 -7.22 -8.05 11.93
CA LEU A 176 -8.64 -7.76 11.71
C LEU A 176 -9.56 -8.41 12.77
N ALA A 177 -9.00 -9.01 13.80
CA ALA A 177 -9.79 -9.61 14.88
C ALA A 177 -10.86 -8.66 15.42
N GLY A 178 -12.09 -9.15 15.59
CA GLY A 178 -13.23 -8.36 16.05
C GLY A 178 -13.93 -7.52 14.98
N ARG A 179 -13.46 -7.55 13.73
CA ARG A 179 -14.12 -6.93 12.58
C ARG A 179 -14.80 -7.99 11.71
N THR A 180 -15.89 -7.60 11.04
CA THR A 180 -16.52 -8.43 10.01
C THR A 180 -15.93 -8.08 8.65
N VAL A 181 -15.49 -9.10 7.90
CA VAL A 181 -14.95 -8.92 6.55
C VAL A 181 -15.92 -9.45 5.50
N ILE A 182 -16.16 -8.69 4.45
CA ILE A 182 -16.87 -9.14 3.26
C ILE A 182 -15.83 -9.53 2.21
N CYS A 183 -15.72 -10.82 1.92
CA CYS A 183 -14.87 -11.36 0.86
C CYS A 183 -15.58 -11.21 -0.48
N ALA A 184 -14.98 -10.46 -1.41
CA ALA A 184 -15.56 -10.17 -2.70
C ALA A 184 -14.61 -10.49 -3.87
N GLY A 185 -15.16 -10.50 -5.09
CA GLY A 185 -14.41 -10.81 -6.31
C GLY A 185 -14.28 -12.31 -6.59
N PRO A 186 -13.73 -12.68 -7.76
CA PRO A 186 -13.67 -14.08 -8.21
C PRO A 186 -12.85 -15.02 -7.33
N ARG A 187 -11.99 -14.48 -6.46
CA ARG A 187 -11.16 -15.25 -5.53
C ARG A 187 -11.59 -15.06 -4.05
N ALA A 188 -12.85 -14.69 -3.85
CA ALA A 188 -13.42 -14.48 -2.52
C ALA A 188 -13.35 -15.73 -1.63
N LEU A 189 -13.48 -16.94 -2.21
CA LEU A 189 -13.40 -18.20 -1.46
C LEU A 189 -11.96 -18.48 -0.98
N ASP A 190 -10.93 -18.19 -1.76
CA ASP A 190 -9.53 -18.33 -1.33
C ASP A 190 -9.25 -17.40 -0.13
N LEU A 191 -9.71 -16.17 -0.21
CA LEU A 191 -9.60 -15.22 0.88
C LEU A 191 -10.37 -15.68 2.12
N ALA A 192 -11.59 -16.19 1.95
CA ALA A 192 -12.41 -16.71 3.05
C ALA A 192 -11.71 -17.85 3.81
N VAL A 193 -11.07 -18.78 3.08
CA VAL A 193 -10.26 -19.84 3.70
C VAL A 193 -9.13 -19.23 4.54
N ARG A 194 -8.41 -18.25 4.02
CA ARG A 194 -7.33 -17.59 4.77
C ARG A 194 -7.85 -16.86 6.01
N LEU A 195 -8.98 -16.15 5.89
CA LEU A 195 -9.61 -15.47 7.03
C LEU A 195 -10.13 -16.43 8.10
N GLN A 196 -10.59 -17.60 7.70
CA GLN A 196 -10.98 -18.64 8.65
C GLN A 196 -9.78 -19.10 9.51
N TYR A 197 -8.61 -19.27 8.91
CA TYR A 197 -7.37 -19.59 9.65
C TYR A 197 -6.89 -18.43 10.53
N ALA A 198 -7.22 -17.18 10.17
CA ALA A 198 -6.96 -16.00 10.99
C ALA A 198 -8.02 -15.77 12.09
N GLU A 199 -9.02 -16.62 12.17
CA GLU A 199 -10.17 -16.49 13.11
C GLU A 199 -10.92 -15.15 12.95
N VAL A 200 -10.96 -14.60 11.73
CA VAL A 200 -11.67 -13.36 11.40
C VAL A 200 -13.08 -13.67 10.92
N GLU A 201 -14.10 -13.03 11.53
CA GLU A 201 -15.48 -13.14 11.08
C GLU A 201 -15.62 -12.65 9.64
N HIS A 202 -16.19 -13.47 8.76
CA HIS A 202 -16.33 -13.12 7.35
C HIS A 202 -17.57 -13.69 6.69
N ILE A 203 -17.99 -13.04 5.60
CA ILE A 203 -19.03 -13.51 4.69
C ILE A 203 -18.52 -13.42 3.25
N VAL A 204 -18.98 -14.33 2.38
CA VAL A 204 -18.57 -14.39 0.98
C VAL A 204 -19.67 -13.82 0.09
N ILE A 205 -19.34 -12.78 -0.69
CA ILE A 205 -20.22 -12.19 -1.70
C ILE A 205 -19.34 -11.83 -2.91
N GLU A 206 -19.29 -12.70 -3.90
CA GLU A 206 -18.40 -12.55 -5.04
C GLU A 206 -18.71 -11.31 -5.88
N ASP A 207 -20.00 -10.93 -6.01
CA ASP A 207 -20.39 -9.74 -6.79
C ASP A 207 -20.07 -8.45 -6.03
N LEU A 208 -19.26 -7.61 -6.65
CA LEU A 208 -18.77 -6.35 -6.05
C LEU A 208 -19.90 -5.35 -5.75
N SER A 209 -20.97 -5.31 -6.58
CA SER A 209 -22.08 -4.39 -6.37
C SER A 209 -22.96 -4.85 -5.22
N GLN A 210 -23.16 -6.16 -5.10
CA GLN A 210 -23.92 -6.77 -4.00
C GLN A 210 -23.17 -6.64 -2.67
N ALA A 211 -21.84 -6.83 -2.68
CA ALA A 211 -21.00 -6.67 -1.49
C ALA A 211 -21.09 -5.25 -0.88
N LEU A 212 -21.48 -4.26 -1.68
CA LEU A 212 -21.61 -2.86 -1.28
C LEU A 212 -23.08 -2.39 -1.23
N SER A 213 -24.05 -3.32 -1.25
CA SER A 213 -25.46 -2.94 -1.21
C SER A 213 -25.92 -2.58 0.21
N PRO A 214 -26.69 -1.47 0.40
CA PRO A 214 -27.16 -1.05 1.72
C PRO A 214 -27.90 -2.12 2.53
N PRO A 215 -28.77 -2.96 1.95
CA PRO A 215 -29.45 -4.01 2.71
C PRO A 215 -28.51 -5.02 3.38
N LEU A 216 -27.37 -5.32 2.76
CA LEU A 216 -26.36 -6.20 3.33
C LEU A 216 -25.63 -5.58 4.51
N LEU A 217 -25.44 -4.25 4.45
CA LEU A 217 -24.71 -3.47 5.43
C LEU A 217 -25.60 -2.96 6.56
N ALA A 218 -26.92 -3.14 6.44
CA ALA A 218 -27.91 -2.65 7.39
C ALA A 218 -27.66 -3.16 8.82
N GLY A 219 -27.60 -2.23 9.77
CA GLY A 219 -27.37 -2.53 11.19
C GLY A 219 -25.92 -2.89 11.56
N LYS A 220 -25.01 -2.97 10.59
CA LYS A 220 -23.59 -3.27 10.81
C LYS A 220 -22.67 -2.09 10.50
N TRP A 221 -23.19 -1.03 9.89
CA TRP A 221 -22.39 0.09 9.41
C TRP A 221 -23.10 1.42 9.65
N ASP A 222 -22.30 2.45 10.00
CA ASP A 222 -22.75 3.82 10.08
C ASP A 222 -22.74 4.46 8.68
N ALA A 223 -23.91 4.77 8.14
CA ALA A 223 -24.11 5.32 6.80
C ALA A 223 -23.39 6.68 6.57
N GLU A 224 -23.05 7.40 7.64
CA GLU A 224 -22.32 8.68 7.57
C GLU A 224 -20.83 8.48 7.27
N LEU A 225 -20.27 7.29 7.52
CA LEU A 225 -18.87 6.97 7.26
C LEU A 225 -18.71 6.21 5.95
N PRO A 226 -17.61 6.36 5.21
CA PRO A 226 -17.34 5.52 4.04
C PRO A 226 -16.96 4.11 4.45
N ILE A 227 -17.40 3.11 3.67
CA ILE A 227 -16.89 1.76 3.77
C ILE A 227 -15.51 1.68 3.10
N ASP A 228 -14.56 1.06 3.78
CA ASP A 228 -13.27 0.75 3.22
C ASP A 228 -13.36 -0.49 2.31
N VAL A 229 -12.79 -0.35 1.12
CA VAL A 229 -12.66 -1.44 0.15
C VAL A 229 -11.19 -1.56 -0.23
N LEU A 230 -10.52 -2.59 0.26
CA LEU A 230 -9.16 -2.92 -0.12
C LEU A 230 -9.19 -4.02 -1.19
N SER A 231 -8.52 -3.80 -2.31
CA SER A 231 -8.66 -4.72 -3.44
C SER A 231 -7.41 -4.85 -4.30
N THR A 232 -7.28 -5.96 -5.02
CA THR A 232 -6.33 -6.11 -6.11
C THR A 232 -6.73 -5.24 -7.32
N TYR A 233 -5.89 -5.21 -8.34
CA TYR A 233 -6.01 -4.23 -9.44
C TYR A 233 -7.32 -4.35 -10.23
N THR A 234 -7.69 -5.55 -10.64
CA THR A 234 -8.88 -5.75 -11.48
C THR A 234 -10.18 -5.40 -10.75
N PRO A 235 -10.44 -5.85 -9.51
CA PRO A 235 -11.58 -5.40 -8.73
C PRO A 235 -11.54 -3.89 -8.49
N PHE A 236 -10.38 -3.30 -8.21
CA PHE A 236 -10.24 -1.85 -8.02
C PHE A 236 -10.72 -1.07 -9.26
N GLN A 237 -10.31 -1.48 -10.46
CA GLN A 237 -10.76 -0.82 -11.69
C GLN A 237 -12.25 -1.04 -11.96
N LYS A 238 -12.80 -2.22 -11.64
CA LYS A 238 -14.25 -2.48 -11.72
C LYS A 238 -15.02 -1.57 -10.77
N LEU A 239 -14.58 -1.45 -9.51
CA LEU A 239 -15.17 -0.58 -8.50
C LEU A 239 -15.13 0.91 -8.90
N ARG A 240 -14.02 1.38 -9.46
CA ARG A 240 -13.93 2.75 -9.98
C ARG A 240 -14.98 3.02 -11.05
N ARG A 241 -15.16 2.10 -12.01
CA ARG A 241 -16.20 2.24 -13.05
C ARG A 241 -17.60 2.22 -12.45
N LEU A 242 -17.89 1.34 -11.50
CA LEU A 242 -19.17 1.31 -10.77
C LEU A 242 -19.44 2.63 -10.04
N GLY A 243 -18.39 3.26 -9.52
CA GLY A 243 -18.45 4.56 -8.86
C GLY A 243 -18.37 5.78 -9.80
N GLY A 244 -18.39 5.58 -11.13
CA GLY A 244 -18.35 6.67 -12.12
C GLY A 244 -17.01 7.39 -12.23
N LEU A 245 -15.90 6.73 -11.86
CA LEU A 245 -14.54 7.29 -11.85
C LEU A 245 -13.68 6.80 -13.04
N ALA A 246 -14.27 6.48 -14.16
CA ALA A 246 -13.57 5.97 -15.35
C ALA A 246 -12.76 7.06 -16.07
#